data_98ee2ee4c145e15074b2bdfe668fde45
#
_entry.id   98ee2ee4c145e15074b2bdfe668fde45
#
_cell.length_a   1.000
_cell.length_b   1.000
_cell.length_c   1.000
_cell.angle_alpha   90.00
_cell.angle_beta   90.00
_cell.angle_gamma   90.00
#
_symmetry.space_group_name_H-M   'P 1'
#
loop_
_entity.id
_entity.type
_entity.pdbx_description
1 polymer ?
#
loop_
_entity_poly.entity_id
_entity_poly.type
_entity_poly.pdbx_seq_one_letter_code
_entity_poly.pdbx_strand_id
1 'polypeptide(L)'
;MSSIQPVCLISGASAGIGAALAHVFARHGHTVVLAARRKPQLDALAAAIAALGYARPHAIAVDLGSANGTRQLAGILASRGLEPAYVINNAGFGLLGEATELDRERQLAMIDLNVRALTDLSLRFISSVKKHSGGILNVASIGAFIPGPGMAVYHATKSYVLSFTEALHGELAGDGVRVCALCPGPVPTEFLDHAGIPRDYFPAFLSRSASRVARDGYQGLVDKQRVVVPGSANHAFTLLTKLVPRAWGLALMQRRWNRFRGPPEHH
;
A
#
# COMPACT_ATOMS: atom_id res chain seq x y z
N MET A 1 -30.13 8.63 17.74
CA MET A 1 -29.13 8.82 16.69
C MET A 1 -27.89 8.01 17.12
N SER A 2 -27.51 6.97 16.37
CA SER A 2 -26.27 6.24 16.68
C SER A 2 -25.09 7.21 16.58
N SER A 3 -24.26 7.25 17.63
CA SER A 3 -23.05 8.09 17.63
C SER A 3 -22.13 7.66 16.49
N ILE A 4 -21.70 8.60 15.67
CA ILE A 4 -20.70 8.37 14.62
C ILE A 4 -19.38 7.98 15.29
N GLN A 5 -18.81 6.84 14.89
CA GLN A 5 -17.54 6.33 15.43
C GLN A 5 -16.40 6.62 14.46
N PRO A 6 -15.38 7.40 14.86
CA PRO A 6 -14.19 7.58 14.07
C PRO A 6 -13.37 6.27 14.02
N VAL A 7 -12.90 5.90 12.81
CA VAL A 7 -12.18 4.65 12.59
C VAL A 7 -10.94 4.82 11.71
N CYS A 8 -10.01 3.87 11.80
CA CYS A 8 -8.90 3.71 10.89
C CYS A 8 -9.24 2.63 9.85
N LEU A 9 -9.53 3.04 8.62
CA LEU A 9 -9.81 2.13 7.52
C LEU A 9 -8.49 1.64 6.90
N ILE A 10 -8.28 0.32 6.86
CA ILE A 10 -7.09 -0.31 6.27
C ILE A 10 -7.50 -1.26 5.15
N SER A 11 -7.12 -0.94 3.93
CA SER A 11 -7.32 -1.80 2.77
C SER A 11 -6.21 -2.84 2.63
N GLY A 12 -6.54 -4.03 2.08
CA GLY A 12 -5.58 -5.14 1.96
C GLY A 12 -5.09 -5.69 3.30
N ALA A 13 -5.95 -5.63 4.33
CA ALA A 13 -5.60 -5.97 5.72
C ALA A 13 -5.47 -7.47 6.00
N SER A 14 -5.76 -8.36 5.04
CA SER A 14 -5.81 -9.80 5.29
C SER A 14 -4.43 -10.46 5.48
N ALA A 15 -3.34 -9.79 5.16
CA ALA A 15 -1.96 -10.30 5.31
C ALA A 15 -0.90 -9.18 5.26
N GLY A 16 0.35 -9.55 5.49
CA GLY A 16 1.53 -8.73 5.20
C GLY A 16 1.56 -7.38 5.91
N ILE A 17 1.86 -6.33 5.15
CA ILE A 17 1.98 -4.95 5.67
C ILE A 17 0.63 -4.46 6.22
N GLY A 18 -0.49 -4.77 5.54
CA GLY A 18 -1.82 -4.36 5.97
C GLY A 18 -2.22 -4.93 7.33
N ALA A 19 -1.96 -6.21 7.56
CA ALA A 19 -2.18 -6.85 8.86
C ALA A 19 -1.28 -6.25 9.96
N ALA A 20 -0.01 -6.00 9.63
CA ALA A 20 0.92 -5.36 10.56
C ALA A 20 0.50 -3.91 10.90
N LEU A 21 0.03 -3.13 9.92
CA LEU A 21 -0.55 -1.80 10.15
C LEU A 21 -1.77 -1.86 11.05
N ALA A 22 -2.65 -2.87 10.89
CA ALA A 22 -3.82 -3.05 11.75
C ALA A 22 -3.42 -3.22 13.22
N HIS A 23 -2.40 -4.05 13.50
CA HIS A 23 -1.87 -4.18 14.86
C HIS A 23 -1.29 -2.86 15.39
N VAL A 24 -0.54 -2.12 14.57
CA VAL A 24 0.06 -0.85 14.99
C VAL A 24 -1.02 0.18 15.32
N PHE A 25 -2.01 0.39 14.44
CA PHE A 25 -3.08 1.35 14.71
C PHE A 25 -3.94 0.97 15.92
N ALA A 26 -4.29 -0.34 16.07
CA ALA A 26 -5.03 -0.82 17.23
C ALA A 26 -4.27 -0.57 18.54
N ARG A 27 -2.95 -0.83 18.56
CA ARG A 27 -2.08 -0.57 19.72
C ARG A 27 -2.05 0.91 20.13
N HIS A 28 -2.25 1.82 19.18
CA HIS A 28 -2.31 3.26 19.44
C HIS A 28 -3.73 3.77 19.71
N GLY A 29 -4.67 2.86 20.05
CA GLY A 29 -6.01 3.21 20.50
C GLY A 29 -7.03 3.49 19.38
N HIS A 30 -6.67 3.25 18.12
CA HIS A 30 -7.60 3.43 17.01
C HIS A 30 -8.55 2.24 16.88
N THR A 31 -9.85 2.49 16.71
CA THR A 31 -10.77 1.46 16.23
C THR A 31 -10.48 1.20 14.75
N VAL A 32 -10.18 -0.06 14.40
CA VAL A 32 -9.73 -0.43 13.05
C VAL A 32 -10.85 -1.07 12.24
N VAL A 33 -10.95 -0.69 10.97
CA VAL A 33 -11.72 -1.40 9.94
C VAL A 33 -10.76 -2.12 9.02
N LEU A 34 -10.90 -3.44 8.92
CA LEU A 34 -10.11 -4.32 8.07
C LEU A 34 -10.89 -4.59 6.79
N ALA A 35 -10.42 -4.11 5.65
CA ALA A 35 -11.06 -4.30 4.35
C ALA A 35 -10.17 -5.14 3.41
N ALA A 36 -10.66 -6.30 2.97
CA ALA A 36 -10.04 -7.16 1.96
C ALA A 36 -11.04 -8.22 1.46
N ARG A 37 -10.65 -9.05 0.50
CA ARG A 37 -11.51 -10.11 -0.06
C ARG A 37 -11.70 -11.31 0.87
N ARG A 38 -10.66 -11.67 1.63
CA ARG A 38 -10.57 -12.93 2.40
C ARG A 38 -11.16 -12.75 3.81
N LYS A 39 -12.49 -12.97 3.94
CA LYS A 39 -13.20 -12.81 5.22
C LYS A 39 -12.62 -13.63 6.37
N PRO A 40 -12.29 -14.94 6.21
CA PRO A 40 -11.73 -15.72 7.31
C PRO A 40 -10.43 -15.14 7.88
N GLN A 41 -9.53 -14.64 7.03
CA GLN A 41 -8.27 -14.02 7.48
C GLN A 41 -8.51 -12.69 8.21
N LEU A 42 -9.51 -11.90 7.77
CA LEU A 42 -9.90 -10.68 8.48
C LEU A 42 -10.48 -10.97 9.85
N ASP A 43 -11.31 -12.02 9.98
CA ASP A 43 -11.91 -12.42 11.26
C ASP A 43 -10.85 -12.96 12.23
N ALA A 44 -9.91 -13.76 11.72
CA ALA A 44 -8.78 -14.25 12.50
C ALA A 44 -7.91 -13.10 13.03
N LEU A 45 -7.60 -12.12 12.17
CA LEU A 45 -6.84 -10.93 12.57
C LEU A 45 -7.61 -10.08 13.59
N ALA A 46 -8.92 -9.89 13.40
CA ALA A 46 -9.76 -9.16 14.35
C ALA A 46 -9.79 -9.85 15.71
N ALA A 47 -9.88 -11.19 15.74
CA ALA A 47 -9.81 -11.97 16.96
C ALA A 47 -8.44 -11.87 17.64
N ALA A 48 -7.34 -11.95 16.86
CA ALA A 48 -5.98 -11.82 17.40
C ALA A 48 -5.73 -10.43 18.02
N ILE A 49 -6.20 -9.37 17.40
CA ILE A 49 -6.08 -8.01 17.93
C ILE A 49 -6.91 -7.86 19.21
N ALA A 50 -8.13 -8.40 19.26
CA ALA A 50 -8.98 -8.38 20.45
C ALA A 50 -8.38 -9.17 21.60
N ALA A 51 -7.74 -10.32 21.34
CA ALA A 51 -7.06 -11.13 22.34
C ALA A 51 -5.86 -10.41 23.01
N LEU A 52 -5.30 -9.39 22.36
CA LEU A 52 -4.27 -8.51 22.92
C LEU A 52 -4.85 -7.39 23.81
N GLY A 53 -6.17 -7.35 24.03
CA GLY A 53 -6.84 -6.35 24.85
C GLY A 53 -7.22 -5.07 24.10
N TYR A 54 -7.05 -5.00 22.77
CA TYR A 54 -7.43 -3.84 21.96
C TYR A 54 -8.89 -3.94 21.50
N ALA A 55 -9.48 -2.81 21.07
CA ALA A 55 -10.81 -2.81 20.48
C ALA A 55 -10.87 -3.77 19.29
N ARG A 56 -11.89 -4.67 19.28
CA ARG A 56 -12.05 -5.64 18.18
C ARG A 56 -12.28 -4.93 16.86
N PRO A 57 -11.45 -5.14 15.83
CA PRO A 57 -11.64 -4.53 14.52
C PRO A 57 -12.92 -4.98 13.82
N HIS A 58 -13.47 -4.10 12.99
CA HIS A 58 -14.57 -4.40 12.08
C HIS A 58 -14.01 -5.07 10.81
N ALA A 59 -14.32 -6.34 10.59
CA ALA A 59 -13.91 -7.08 9.40
C ALA A 59 -14.96 -6.94 8.28
N ILE A 60 -14.58 -6.35 7.14
CA ILE A 60 -15.43 -6.14 5.97
C ILE A 60 -14.83 -6.85 4.76
N ALA A 61 -15.52 -7.87 4.25
CA ALA A 61 -15.14 -8.54 3.02
C ALA A 61 -15.61 -7.70 1.83
N VAL A 62 -14.66 -7.24 0.99
CA VAL A 62 -14.95 -6.44 -0.20
C VAL A 62 -13.81 -6.60 -1.22
N ASP A 63 -14.16 -6.65 -2.50
CA ASP A 63 -13.20 -6.55 -3.60
C ASP A 63 -13.09 -5.10 -4.08
N LEU A 64 -12.03 -4.43 -3.65
CA LEU A 64 -11.77 -3.04 -4.02
C LEU A 64 -11.33 -2.86 -5.48
N GLY A 65 -10.87 -3.92 -6.15
CA GLY A 65 -10.55 -3.90 -7.57
C GLY A 65 -11.78 -3.92 -8.48
N SER A 66 -12.96 -4.31 -7.95
CA SER A 66 -14.19 -4.29 -8.72
C SER A 66 -14.70 -2.86 -8.96
N ALA A 67 -15.51 -2.67 -10.02
CA ALA A 67 -16.04 -1.37 -10.43
C ALA A 67 -16.81 -0.62 -9.31
N ASN A 68 -17.43 -1.35 -8.40
CA ASN A 68 -18.23 -0.80 -7.31
C ASN A 68 -17.65 -1.04 -5.91
N GLY A 69 -16.48 -1.66 -5.79
CA GLY A 69 -15.94 -2.11 -4.49
C GLY A 69 -15.76 -0.98 -3.47
N THR A 70 -15.23 0.14 -3.88
CA THR A 70 -15.04 1.31 -3.00
C THR A 70 -16.37 1.94 -2.59
N ARG A 71 -17.35 1.99 -3.49
CA ARG A 71 -18.72 2.45 -3.18
C ARG A 71 -19.42 1.50 -2.22
N GLN A 72 -19.30 0.19 -2.43
CA GLN A 72 -19.84 -0.83 -1.53
C GLN A 72 -19.26 -0.68 -0.12
N LEU A 73 -17.93 -0.53 -0.01
CA LEU A 73 -17.27 -0.31 1.28
C LEU A 73 -17.80 0.95 1.97
N ALA A 74 -17.92 2.07 1.24
CA ALA A 74 -18.46 3.31 1.79
C ALA A 74 -19.90 3.16 2.30
N GLY A 75 -20.76 2.44 1.56
CA GLY A 75 -22.13 2.15 1.98
C GLY A 75 -22.18 1.31 3.26
N ILE A 76 -21.30 0.29 3.39
CA ILE A 76 -21.20 -0.53 4.60
C ILE A 76 -20.73 0.30 5.80
N LEU A 77 -19.74 1.16 5.61
CA LEU A 77 -19.25 2.05 6.68
C LEU A 77 -20.36 2.98 7.15
N ALA A 78 -21.04 3.64 6.21
CA ALA A 78 -22.14 4.57 6.52
C ALA A 78 -23.29 3.87 7.25
N SER A 79 -23.72 2.67 6.80
CA SER A 79 -24.79 1.90 7.45
C SER A 79 -24.46 1.47 8.88
N ARG A 80 -23.17 1.40 9.23
CA ARG A 80 -22.68 1.04 10.56
C ARG A 80 -22.33 2.25 11.43
N GLY A 81 -22.50 3.47 10.95
CA GLY A 81 -22.09 4.69 11.64
C GLY A 81 -20.58 4.83 11.82
N LEU A 82 -19.79 4.18 10.93
CA LEU A 82 -18.33 4.22 10.95
C LEU A 82 -17.82 5.31 9.99
N GLU A 83 -17.03 6.24 10.51
CA GLU A 83 -16.51 7.36 9.74
C GLU A 83 -14.98 7.34 9.73
N PRO A 84 -14.30 7.19 8.56
CA PRO A 84 -12.86 7.11 8.49
C PRO A 84 -12.16 8.40 8.94
N ALA A 85 -11.52 8.38 10.11
CA ALA A 85 -10.55 9.39 10.54
C ALA A 85 -9.18 9.15 9.89
N TYR A 86 -8.83 7.88 9.66
CA TYR A 86 -7.63 7.50 8.93
C TYR A 86 -7.97 6.58 7.78
N VAL A 87 -7.31 6.79 6.62
CA VAL A 87 -7.42 5.94 5.43
C VAL A 87 -6.04 5.39 5.08
N ILE A 88 -5.88 4.09 5.21
CA ILE A 88 -4.62 3.39 4.94
C ILE A 88 -4.81 2.56 3.67
N ASN A 89 -4.37 3.11 2.56
CA ASN A 89 -4.43 2.50 1.25
C ASN A 89 -3.23 1.57 1.05
N ASN A 90 -3.41 0.31 1.46
CA ASN A 90 -2.37 -0.71 1.38
C ASN A 90 -2.70 -1.81 0.36
N ALA A 91 -3.97 -1.99 -0.01
CA ALA A 91 -4.35 -3.00 -0.99
C ALA A 91 -3.60 -2.80 -2.32
N GLY A 92 -3.05 -3.89 -2.85
CA GLY A 92 -2.32 -3.87 -4.09
C GLY A 92 -1.65 -5.21 -4.38
N PHE A 93 -1.30 -5.43 -5.64
CA PHE A 93 -0.52 -6.59 -6.06
C PHE A 93 0.46 -6.21 -7.17
N GLY A 94 1.38 -7.10 -7.47
CA GLY A 94 2.36 -7.00 -8.55
C GLY A 94 2.33 -8.24 -9.44
N LEU A 95 2.96 -8.14 -10.59
CA LEU A 95 3.20 -9.24 -11.52
C LEU A 95 4.65 -9.15 -11.99
N LEU A 96 5.36 -10.26 -11.98
CA LEU A 96 6.71 -10.38 -12.53
C LEU A 96 6.62 -11.05 -13.91
N GLY A 97 7.16 -10.41 -14.92
CA GLY A 97 7.18 -10.87 -16.30
C GLY A 97 7.18 -9.68 -17.27
N GLU A 98 7.44 -9.92 -18.54
CA GLU A 98 7.35 -8.89 -19.56
C GLU A 98 5.90 -8.48 -19.82
N ALA A 99 5.66 -7.19 -19.99
CA ALA A 99 4.31 -6.67 -20.18
C ALA A 99 3.61 -7.24 -21.42
N THR A 100 4.37 -7.66 -22.41
CA THR A 100 3.88 -8.30 -23.64
C THR A 100 3.51 -9.77 -23.46
N GLU A 101 4.01 -10.43 -22.42
CA GLU A 101 3.82 -11.86 -22.14
C GLU A 101 2.81 -12.10 -21.01
N LEU A 102 2.67 -11.12 -20.10
CA LEU A 102 1.73 -11.20 -18.99
C LEU A 102 0.29 -11.03 -19.47
N ASP A 103 -0.62 -11.71 -18.78
CA ASP A 103 -2.07 -11.57 -19.03
C ASP A 103 -2.51 -10.10 -18.92
N ARG A 104 -3.11 -9.60 -20.00
CA ARG A 104 -3.53 -8.20 -20.14
C ARG A 104 -4.57 -7.81 -19.08
N GLU A 105 -5.54 -8.65 -18.82
CA GLU A 105 -6.63 -8.34 -17.88
C GLU A 105 -6.10 -8.27 -16.43
N ARG A 106 -5.15 -9.12 -16.07
CA ARG A 106 -4.48 -9.04 -14.77
C ARG A 106 -3.66 -7.75 -14.63
N GLN A 107 -3.03 -7.27 -15.69
CA GLN A 107 -2.31 -6.00 -15.68
C GLN A 107 -3.26 -4.81 -15.50
N LEU A 108 -4.42 -4.82 -16.18
CA LEU A 108 -5.46 -3.79 -16.00
C LEU A 108 -6.08 -3.85 -14.61
N ALA A 109 -6.37 -5.03 -14.09
CA ALA A 109 -6.85 -5.20 -12.71
C ALA A 109 -5.83 -4.68 -11.67
N MET A 110 -4.53 -4.73 -11.95
CA MET A 110 -3.49 -4.11 -11.12
C MET A 110 -3.64 -2.59 -11.09
N ILE A 111 -3.93 -1.93 -12.21
CA ILE A 111 -4.21 -0.49 -12.28
C ILE A 111 -5.48 -0.18 -11.50
N ASP A 112 -6.53 -0.97 -11.67
CA ASP A 112 -7.79 -0.78 -10.97
C ASP A 112 -7.63 -0.82 -9.44
N LEU A 113 -6.86 -1.77 -8.92
CA LEU A 113 -6.66 -1.87 -7.47
C LEU A 113 -5.62 -0.88 -6.96
N ASN A 114 -4.41 -0.85 -7.58
CA ASN A 114 -3.29 -0.06 -7.07
C ASN A 114 -3.45 1.44 -7.28
N VAL A 115 -4.22 1.85 -8.30
CA VAL A 115 -4.40 3.27 -8.68
C VAL A 115 -5.83 3.73 -8.44
N ARG A 116 -6.80 3.20 -9.20
CA ARG A 116 -8.18 3.71 -9.19
C ARG A 116 -8.83 3.58 -7.81
N ALA A 117 -8.76 2.40 -7.19
CA ALA A 117 -9.35 2.17 -5.87
C ALA A 117 -8.68 3.03 -4.78
N LEU A 118 -7.35 3.13 -4.79
CA LEU A 118 -6.58 3.97 -3.87
C LEU A 118 -6.97 5.44 -4.00
N THR A 119 -7.04 5.95 -5.23
CA THR A 119 -7.42 7.33 -5.52
C THR A 119 -8.84 7.61 -5.05
N ASP A 120 -9.81 6.74 -5.39
CA ASP A 120 -11.21 6.90 -4.99
C ASP A 120 -11.36 6.85 -3.46
N LEU A 121 -10.71 5.93 -2.74
CA LEU A 121 -10.78 5.89 -1.28
C LEU A 121 -10.18 7.15 -0.65
N SER A 122 -9.04 7.63 -1.16
CA SER A 122 -8.42 8.87 -0.70
C SER A 122 -9.36 10.05 -0.85
N LEU A 123 -9.89 10.28 -2.06
CA LEU A 123 -10.75 11.41 -2.36
C LEU A 123 -12.11 11.33 -1.67
N ARG A 124 -12.71 10.14 -1.62
CA ARG A 124 -14.01 9.87 -1.02
C ARG A 124 -14.07 10.23 0.46
N PHE A 125 -12.98 9.99 1.19
CA PHE A 125 -12.95 10.18 2.63
C PHE A 125 -12.17 11.43 3.10
N ILE A 126 -11.72 12.31 2.18
CA ILE A 126 -11.02 13.55 2.55
C ILE A 126 -11.82 14.39 3.55
N SER A 127 -13.12 14.60 3.31
CA SER A 127 -13.96 15.40 4.22
C SER A 127 -14.05 14.81 5.62
N SER A 128 -14.16 13.47 5.72
CA SER A 128 -14.16 12.75 6.98
C SER A 128 -12.80 12.86 7.68
N VAL A 129 -11.69 12.65 6.95
CA VAL A 129 -10.33 12.79 7.47
C VAL A 129 -10.05 14.20 7.97
N LYS A 130 -10.50 15.23 7.26
CA LYS A 130 -10.41 16.65 7.70
C LYS A 130 -11.19 16.88 9.00
N LYS A 131 -12.44 16.42 9.06
CA LYS A 131 -13.31 16.55 10.24
C LYS A 131 -12.67 15.99 11.51
N HIS A 132 -11.93 14.90 11.40
CA HIS A 132 -11.29 14.22 12.54
C HIS A 132 -9.81 14.59 12.72
N SER A 133 -9.26 15.56 11.98
CA SER A 133 -7.83 15.91 11.98
C SER A 133 -6.92 14.67 11.84
N GLY A 134 -7.35 13.73 11.01
CA GLY A 134 -6.75 12.41 10.83
C GLY A 134 -5.64 12.37 9.79
N GLY A 135 -5.63 11.29 8.97
CA GLY A 135 -4.59 11.17 7.95
C GLY A 135 -4.83 10.11 6.89
N ILE A 136 -4.06 10.20 5.82
CA ILE A 136 -4.04 9.26 4.69
C ILE A 136 -2.63 8.69 4.56
N LEU A 137 -2.48 7.36 4.62
CA LEU A 137 -1.24 6.65 4.34
C LEU A 137 -1.41 5.82 3.07
N ASN A 138 -0.66 6.16 2.03
CA ASN A 138 -0.66 5.42 0.77
C ASN A 138 0.59 4.55 0.66
N VAL A 139 0.41 3.23 0.52
CA VAL A 139 1.53 2.30 0.38
C VAL A 139 1.99 2.23 -1.07
N ALA A 140 3.08 2.96 -1.35
CA ALA A 140 3.82 2.93 -2.61
C ALA A 140 4.85 1.78 -2.62
N SER A 141 6.09 2.05 -3.01
CA SER A 141 7.24 1.14 -3.03
C SER A 141 8.51 1.92 -3.36
N ILE A 142 9.70 1.40 -3.04
CA ILE A 142 10.95 1.91 -3.64
C ILE A 142 10.95 1.78 -5.17
N GLY A 143 10.16 0.86 -5.74
CA GLY A 143 9.92 0.74 -7.18
C GLY A 143 9.23 1.97 -7.80
N ALA A 144 8.67 2.88 -6.99
CA ALA A 144 8.09 4.13 -7.47
C ALA A 144 9.15 5.11 -8.03
N PHE A 145 10.41 4.96 -7.64
CA PHE A 145 11.47 5.91 -7.97
C PHE A 145 12.20 5.60 -9.29
N ILE A 146 12.00 4.42 -9.86
CA ILE A 146 12.66 3.97 -11.09
C ILE A 146 11.71 3.16 -12.00
N PRO A 147 11.91 3.18 -13.33
CA PRO A 147 11.24 2.23 -14.21
C PRO A 147 11.75 0.81 -13.95
N GLY A 148 10.85 -0.18 -13.98
CA GLY A 148 11.18 -1.58 -13.68
C GLY A 148 10.86 -2.53 -14.84
N PRO A 149 11.82 -2.83 -15.75
CA PRO A 149 11.67 -3.93 -16.69
C PRO A 149 11.33 -5.23 -15.96
N GLY A 150 10.41 -6.01 -16.52
CA GLY A 150 9.86 -7.20 -15.87
C GLY A 150 8.75 -6.92 -14.84
N MET A 151 8.51 -5.65 -14.49
CA MET A 151 7.41 -5.23 -13.62
C MET A 151 6.86 -3.86 -14.05
N ALA A 152 6.75 -3.61 -15.34
CA ALA A 152 6.48 -2.29 -15.90
C ALA A 152 5.22 -1.63 -15.34
N VAL A 153 4.07 -2.33 -15.37
CA VAL A 153 2.79 -1.81 -14.87
C VAL A 153 2.86 -1.59 -13.35
N TYR A 154 3.46 -2.51 -12.59
CA TYR A 154 3.60 -2.35 -11.14
C TYR A 154 4.39 -1.08 -10.77
N HIS A 155 5.57 -0.89 -11.36
CA HIS A 155 6.38 0.31 -11.11
C HIS A 155 5.64 1.59 -11.50
N ALA A 156 4.93 1.57 -12.63
CA ALA A 156 4.11 2.71 -13.07
C ALA A 156 2.99 3.02 -12.07
N THR A 157 2.28 1.99 -11.56
CA THR A 157 1.25 2.20 -10.53
C THR A 157 1.83 2.79 -9.25
N LYS A 158 3.02 2.33 -8.82
CA LYS A 158 3.65 2.83 -7.59
C LYS A 158 4.24 4.24 -7.77
N SER A 159 4.70 4.59 -8.98
CA SER A 159 5.10 5.96 -9.32
C SER A 159 3.90 6.92 -9.29
N TYR A 160 2.75 6.49 -9.81
CA TYR A 160 1.50 7.23 -9.67
C TYR A 160 1.16 7.48 -8.20
N VAL A 161 1.15 6.42 -7.38
CA VAL A 161 0.82 6.51 -5.95
C VAL A 161 1.73 7.48 -5.21
N LEU A 162 3.04 7.44 -5.49
CA LEU A 162 4.01 8.36 -4.89
C LEU A 162 3.68 9.81 -5.28
N SER A 163 3.59 10.09 -6.58
CA SER A 163 3.33 11.44 -7.10
C SER A 163 1.99 12.00 -6.61
N PHE A 164 0.92 11.19 -6.67
CA PHE A 164 -0.41 11.56 -6.16
C PHE A 164 -0.36 11.91 -4.65
N THR A 165 0.34 11.08 -3.87
CA THR A 165 0.42 11.29 -2.41
C THR A 165 1.22 12.54 -2.06
N GLU A 166 2.32 12.82 -2.76
CA GLU A 166 3.13 14.02 -2.54
C GLU A 166 2.34 15.29 -2.90
N ALA A 167 1.58 15.28 -4.01
CA ALA A 167 0.71 16.38 -4.39
C ALA A 167 -0.39 16.60 -3.33
N LEU A 168 -1.08 15.54 -2.93
CA LEU A 168 -2.15 15.59 -1.93
C LEU A 168 -1.63 16.04 -0.55
N HIS A 169 -0.40 15.68 -0.18
CA HIS A 169 0.27 16.19 1.04
C HIS A 169 0.39 17.73 0.99
N GLY A 170 0.83 18.29 -0.14
CA GLY A 170 0.94 19.74 -0.33
C GLY A 170 -0.43 20.44 -0.29
N GLU A 171 -1.42 19.88 -0.99
CA GLU A 171 -2.77 20.43 -1.08
C GLU A 171 -3.48 20.49 0.28
N LEU A 172 -3.25 19.48 1.15
CA LEU A 172 -3.93 19.36 2.45
C LEU A 172 -3.09 19.86 3.64
N ALA A 173 -1.89 20.40 3.41
CA ALA A 173 -1.01 20.88 4.48
C ALA A 173 -1.67 21.94 5.37
N GLY A 174 -2.45 22.86 4.77
CA GLY A 174 -3.19 23.91 5.47
C GLY A 174 -4.40 23.42 6.27
N ASP A 175 -4.91 22.23 5.99
CA ASP A 175 -6.12 21.65 6.60
C ASP A 175 -5.82 20.80 7.87
N GLY A 176 -4.57 20.70 8.28
CA GLY A 176 -4.16 19.87 9.41
C GLY A 176 -4.19 18.38 9.16
N VAL A 177 -4.47 17.94 7.94
CA VAL A 177 -4.50 16.53 7.52
C VAL A 177 -3.08 16.00 7.32
N ARG A 178 -2.83 14.79 7.82
CA ARG A 178 -1.57 14.08 7.60
C ARG A 178 -1.66 13.25 6.34
N VAL A 179 -0.80 13.46 5.38
CA VAL A 179 -0.74 12.62 4.16
C VAL A 179 0.68 12.13 3.97
N CYS A 180 0.85 10.81 3.83
CA CYS A 180 2.17 10.19 3.78
C CYS A 180 2.22 9.06 2.75
N ALA A 181 3.28 9.05 1.93
CA ALA A 181 3.63 7.92 1.08
C ALA A 181 4.59 6.97 1.82
N LEU A 182 4.17 5.73 2.05
CA LEU A 182 5.04 4.69 2.58
C LEU A 182 5.65 3.92 1.40
N CYS A 183 6.97 3.98 1.28
CA CYS A 183 7.74 3.39 0.17
C CYS A 183 8.63 2.24 0.67
N PRO A 184 8.08 1.06 0.99
CA PRO A 184 8.88 -0.06 1.45
C PRO A 184 9.77 -0.62 0.34
N GLY A 185 10.92 -1.18 0.74
CA GLY A 185 11.66 -2.15 -0.06
C GLY A 185 10.97 -3.51 -0.06
N PRO A 186 11.67 -4.58 -0.43
CA PRO A 186 11.11 -5.93 -0.37
C PRO A 186 10.69 -6.29 1.05
N VAL A 187 9.48 -6.86 1.17
CA VAL A 187 8.94 -7.38 2.43
C VAL A 187 8.56 -8.84 2.20
N PRO A 188 9.11 -9.80 2.95
CA PRO A 188 8.81 -11.22 2.78
C PRO A 188 7.39 -11.51 3.27
N THR A 189 6.42 -11.40 2.36
CA THR A 189 4.98 -11.61 2.57
C THR A 189 4.42 -12.40 1.39
N GLU A 190 3.18 -12.84 1.48
CA GLU A 190 2.44 -13.48 0.38
C GLU A 190 2.44 -12.65 -0.92
N PHE A 191 2.76 -11.36 -0.84
CA PHE A 191 2.87 -10.49 -2.02
C PHE A 191 3.91 -11.00 -3.03
N LEU A 192 5.07 -11.47 -2.55
CA LEU A 192 6.12 -12.00 -3.43
C LEU A 192 5.65 -13.26 -4.14
N ASP A 193 5.02 -14.18 -3.41
CA ASP A 193 4.51 -15.44 -3.96
C ASP A 193 3.41 -15.18 -5.01
N HIS A 194 2.46 -14.27 -4.71
CA HIS A 194 1.39 -13.90 -5.64
C HIS A 194 1.88 -13.14 -6.89
N ALA A 195 2.97 -12.39 -6.76
CA ALA A 195 3.58 -11.67 -7.87
C ALA A 195 4.48 -12.57 -8.75
N GLY A 196 4.73 -13.81 -8.34
CA GLY A 196 5.68 -14.71 -9.00
C GLY A 196 7.15 -14.30 -8.78
N ILE A 197 7.45 -13.58 -7.70
CA ILE A 197 8.79 -13.09 -7.40
C ILE A 197 9.52 -14.11 -6.52
N PRO A 198 10.62 -14.72 -6.98
CA PRO A 198 11.44 -15.60 -6.15
C PRO A 198 11.96 -14.88 -4.90
N ARG A 199 12.08 -15.62 -3.80
CA ARG A 199 12.48 -15.03 -2.50
C ARG A 199 13.90 -14.46 -2.50
N ASP A 200 14.77 -14.96 -3.35
CA ASP A 200 16.15 -14.52 -3.57
C ASP A 200 16.29 -13.44 -4.65
N TYR A 201 15.18 -13.04 -5.29
CA TYR A 201 15.19 -12.01 -6.33
C TYR A 201 15.76 -10.68 -5.84
N PHE A 202 15.53 -10.31 -4.59
CA PHE A 202 16.03 -9.09 -3.99
C PHE A 202 17.16 -9.37 -2.99
N PRO A 203 18.22 -8.53 -2.94
CA PRO A 203 19.22 -8.63 -1.91
C PRO A 203 18.62 -8.57 -0.49
N ALA A 204 19.05 -9.47 0.39
CA ALA A 204 18.50 -9.59 1.75
C ALA A 204 18.62 -8.29 2.58
N PHE A 205 19.68 -7.51 2.37
CA PHE A 205 19.90 -6.25 3.09
C PHE A 205 18.84 -5.15 2.79
N LEU A 206 18.13 -5.26 1.67
CA LEU A 206 17.00 -4.37 1.34
C LEU A 206 15.69 -4.82 2.02
N SER A 207 15.59 -6.08 2.42
CA SER A 207 14.38 -6.65 3.00
C SER A 207 14.14 -6.14 4.42
N ARG A 208 12.88 -5.88 4.74
CA ARG A 208 12.42 -5.50 6.10
C ARG A 208 11.18 -6.31 6.46
N SER A 209 11.00 -6.56 7.76
CA SER A 209 9.76 -7.22 8.23
C SER A 209 8.55 -6.31 8.09
N ALA A 210 7.38 -6.90 7.84
CA ALA A 210 6.12 -6.16 7.74
C ALA A 210 5.83 -5.32 9.01
N SER A 211 6.17 -5.86 10.19
CA SER A 211 6.01 -5.15 11.46
C SER A 211 6.91 -3.92 11.58
N ARG A 212 8.13 -3.95 11.06
CA ARG A 212 9.00 -2.77 11.03
C ARG A 212 8.48 -1.72 10.06
N VAL A 213 8.11 -2.14 8.85
CA VAL A 213 7.54 -1.26 7.82
C VAL A 213 6.26 -0.57 8.34
N ALA A 214 5.40 -1.31 9.04
CA ALA A 214 4.16 -0.77 9.60
C ALA A 214 4.44 0.28 10.70
N ARG A 215 5.40 0.03 11.60
CA ARG A 215 5.80 1.02 12.62
C ARG A 215 6.38 2.28 12.00
N ASP A 216 7.31 2.13 11.04
CA ASP A 216 7.92 3.27 10.37
C ASP A 216 6.87 4.09 9.61
N GLY A 217 5.89 3.41 8.95
CA GLY A 217 4.79 4.07 8.25
C GLY A 217 3.84 4.82 9.19
N TYR A 218 3.46 4.23 10.32
CA TYR A 218 2.64 4.89 11.32
C TYR A 218 3.35 6.13 11.89
N GLN A 219 4.61 5.98 12.30
CA GLN A 219 5.38 7.09 12.87
C GLN A 219 5.54 8.22 11.86
N GLY A 220 5.88 7.91 10.60
CA GLY A 220 6.00 8.93 9.57
C GLY A 220 4.69 9.67 9.28
N LEU A 221 3.55 8.97 9.34
CA LEU A 221 2.23 9.62 9.22
C LEU A 221 1.97 10.56 10.40
N VAL A 222 2.26 10.13 11.63
CA VAL A 222 2.08 10.96 12.84
C VAL A 222 3.00 12.18 12.80
N ASP A 223 4.25 12.00 12.38
CA ASP A 223 5.27 13.05 12.25
C ASP A 223 5.06 13.95 11.01
N LYS A 224 3.97 13.75 10.27
CA LYS A 224 3.63 14.51 9.06
C LYS A 224 4.71 14.42 7.97
N GLN A 225 5.43 13.31 7.90
CA GLN A 225 6.43 13.08 6.84
C GLN A 225 5.71 12.87 5.50
N ARG A 226 6.17 13.56 4.46
CA ARG A 226 5.63 13.40 3.10
C ARG A 226 5.89 12.02 2.54
N VAL A 227 7.11 11.49 2.73
CA VAL A 227 7.57 10.21 2.22
C VAL A 227 8.37 9.47 3.29
N VAL A 228 8.03 8.22 3.54
CA VAL A 228 8.75 7.31 4.44
C VAL A 228 9.33 6.16 3.63
N VAL A 229 10.65 5.96 3.73
CA VAL A 229 11.36 4.83 3.11
C VAL A 229 11.99 3.99 4.22
N PRO A 230 11.38 2.86 4.62
CA PRO A 230 11.88 2.02 5.69
C PRO A 230 13.25 1.40 5.39
N GLY A 231 14.21 1.64 6.25
CA GLY A 231 15.57 1.08 6.17
C GLY A 231 16.57 1.98 5.43
N SER A 232 17.77 2.15 6.02
CA SER A 232 18.83 3.03 5.53
C SER A 232 19.29 2.68 4.12
N ALA A 233 19.43 1.40 3.80
CA ALA A 233 19.82 0.95 2.46
C ALA A 233 18.78 1.30 1.39
N ASN A 234 17.48 1.14 1.71
CA ASN A 234 16.38 1.55 0.82
C ASN A 234 16.36 3.08 0.65
N HIS A 235 16.59 3.81 1.73
CA HIS A 235 16.66 5.27 1.69
C HIS A 235 17.83 5.75 0.81
N ALA A 236 19.03 5.19 1.00
CA ALA A 236 20.19 5.49 0.16
C ALA A 236 19.91 5.16 -1.32
N PHE A 237 19.28 4.01 -1.60
CA PHE A 237 18.86 3.65 -2.96
C PHE A 237 17.96 4.71 -3.59
N THR A 238 16.92 5.17 -2.88
CA THR A 238 16.01 6.19 -3.42
C THR A 238 16.67 7.55 -3.60
N LEU A 239 17.66 7.92 -2.79
CA LEU A 239 18.45 9.13 -2.99
C LEU A 239 19.33 9.01 -4.24
N LEU A 240 20.00 7.88 -4.44
CA LEU A 240 20.80 7.63 -5.64
C LEU A 240 19.98 7.72 -6.92
N THR A 241 18.73 7.23 -6.93
CA THR A 241 17.87 7.32 -8.13
C THR A 241 17.55 8.75 -8.55
N LYS A 242 17.64 9.73 -7.63
CA LYS A 242 17.45 11.15 -7.94
C LYS A 242 18.69 11.80 -8.59
N LEU A 243 19.87 11.24 -8.36
CA LEU A 243 21.15 11.75 -8.86
C LEU A 243 21.55 11.11 -10.18
N VAL A 244 21.10 9.88 -10.44
CA VAL A 244 21.45 9.11 -11.64
C VAL A 244 20.51 9.48 -12.80
N PRO A 245 21.02 9.82 -13.99
CA PRO A 245 20.18 10.02 -15.16
C PRO A 245 19.23 8.82 -15.38
N ARG A 246 17.96 9.10 -15.65
CA ARG A 246 16.92 8.07 -15.76
C ARG A 246 17.26 6.96 -16.77
N ALA A 247 17.95 7.32 -17.87
CA ALA A 247 18.39 6.36 -18.88
C ALA A 247 19.42 5.35 -18.33
N TRP A 248 20.31 5.77 -17.44
CA TRP A 248 21.32 4.88 -16.83
C TRP A 248 20.67 3.93 -15.80
N GLY A 249 19.74 4.47 -15.01
CA GLY A 249 18.93 3.65 -14.11
C GLY A 249 18.17 2.57 -14.86
N LEU A 250 17.50 2.93 -15.98
CA LEU A 250 16.81 1.99 -16.85
C LEU A 250 17.77 0.92 -17.41
N ALA A 251 18.92 1.33 -17.95
CA ALA A 251 19.90 0.38 -18.50
C ALA A 251 20.41 -0.63 -17.44
N LEU A 252 20.61 -0.17 -16.19
CA LEU A 252 21.00 -1.05 -15.09
C LEU A 252 19.89 -2.05 -14.77
N MET A 253 18.65 -1.60 -14.66
CA MET A 253 17.48 -2.47 -14.38
C MET A 253 17.24 -3.45 -15.53
N GLN A 254 17.42 -3.01 -16.79
CA GLN A 254 17.30 -3.89 -17.96
C GLN A 254 18.35 -5.00 -17.94
N ARG A 255 19.63 -4.68 -17.63
CA ARG A 255 20.70 -5.69 -17.48
C ARG A 255 20.38 -6.70 -16.38
N ARG A 256 19.82 -6.23 -15.26
CA ARG A 256 19.40 -7.10 -14.17
C ARG A 256 18.25 -8.02 -14.59
N TRP A 257 17.24 -7.49 -15.28
CA TRP A 257 16.12 -8.25 -15.80
C TRP A 257 16.57 -9.33 -16.77
N ASN A 258 17.44 -8.98 -17.76
CA ASN A 258 17.97 -9.91 -18.74
C ASN A 258 18.76 -11.06 -18.09
N ARG A 259 19.52 -10.79 -17.02
CA ARG A 259 20.22 -11.85 -16.26
C ARG A 259 19.24 -12.78 -15.55
N PHE A 260 18.15 -12.24 -15.02
CA PHE A 260 17.14 -13.01 -14.31
C PHE A 260 16.33 -13.89 -15.26
N ARG A 261 15.92 -13.33 -16.40
CA ARG A 261 15.11 -14.03 -17.41
C ARG A 261 15.88 -15.18 -18.08
N GLY A 262 17.20 -15.12 -18.13
CA GLY A 262 18.04 -16.04 -18.94
C GLY A 262 18.05 -15.68 -20.42
N PRO A 263 18.76 -16.46 -21.25
CA PRO A 263 18.75 -16.26 -22.70
C PRO A 263 17.33 -16.49 -23.26
N PRO A 264 16.90 -15.72 -24.28
CA PRO A 264 15.62 -15.96 -24.94
C PRO A 264 15.61 -17.37 -25.51
N GLU A 265 14.57 -18.13 -25.19
CA GLU A 265 14.31 -19.41 -25.88
C GLU A 265 13.98 -19.06 -27.34
N HIS A 266 14.89 -19.39 -28.24
CA HIS A 266 14.64 -19.28 -29.68
C HIS A 266 13.63 -20.36 -30.08
N HIS A 267 12.38 -19.97 -30.27
CA HIS A 267 11.35 -20.74 -30.96
C HIS A 267 11.38 -20.46 -32.46
#